data_7dd7e5de2664a51949081132a9a57e03
#
_entry.id   7dd7e5de2664a51949081132a9a57e03
#
_cell.length_a   1.000
_cell.length_b   1.000
_cell.length_c   1.000
_cell.angle_alpha   90.00
_cell.angle_beta   90.00
_cell.angle_gamma   90.00
#
_symmetry.space_group_name_H-M   'P 1'
#
loop_
_entity.id
_entity.type
_entity.pdbx_description
1 polymer ?
#
loop_
_entity_poly.entity_id
_entity_poly.type
_entity_poly.pdbx_seq_one_letter_code
_entity_poly.pdbx_strand_id
1 'polypeptide(L)'
;MSGSFLADACALLAYFGGTGDRMSPQGVAAMRASVGISALTVWELTRKAAIGKLPPLPEGGGSFAAYLAGEGFTLVPLVWEDGERANLLPPLHKDPMDRMLVAQALRLGLPVITEDAVFRGYGVRTVW
;
A
#
# COMPACT_ATOMS: atom_id res chain seq x y z
N MET A 1 1.64 -9.10 -13.72
CA MET A 1 2.71 -8.93 -12.70
C MET A 1 2.26 -7.92 -11.68
N SER A 2 2.41 -8.22 -10.43
CA SER A 2 1.93 -7.34 -9.36
C SER A 2 2.96 -6.30 -8.92
N GLY A 3 4.09 -6.20 -9.59
CA GLY A 3 5.20 -5.33 -9.21
C GLY A 3 6.17 -6.00 -8.27
N SER A 4 7.26 -5.32 -7.93
CA SER A 4 8.33 -5.83 -7.06
C SER A 4 8.13 -5.46 -5.59
N PHE A 5 7.26 -4.49 -5.32
CA PHE A 5 6.92 -4.00 -3.97
C PHE A 5 5.43 -3.72 -3.91
N LEU A 6 4.86 -3.81 -2.70
CA LEU A 6 3.59 -3.16 -2.40
C LEU A 6 3.88 -1.89 -1.61
N ALA A 7 3.16 -0.81 -1.89
CA ALA A 7 3.24 0.41 -1.08
C ALA A 7 1.99 0.53 -0.22
N ASP A 8 2.16 0.84 1.05
CA ASP A 8 1.02 1.14 1.90
C ASP A 8 0.54 2.60 1.68
N ALA A 9 -0.55 2.97 2.33
CA ALA A 9 -1.12 4.30 2.17
C ALA A 9 -0.15 5.41 2.58
N CYS A 10 0.60 5.22 3.67
CA CYS A 10 1.57 6.20 4.13
C CYS A 10 2.70 6.41 3.12
N ALA A 11 3.18 5.34 2.50
CA ALA A 11 4.22 5.43 1.48
C ALA A 11 3.73 6.21 0.26
N LEU A 12 2.52 5.93 -0.19
CA LEU A 12 1.96 6.61 -1.34
C LEU A 12 1.75 8.11 -1.06
N LEU A 13 1.22 8.44 0.11
CA LEU A 13 1.03 9.84 0.53
C LEU A 13 2.38 10.55 0.68
N ALA A 14 3.37 9.91 1.28
CA ALA A 14 4.70 10.49 1.44
C ALA A 14 5.34 10.80 0.09
N TYR A 15 5.20 9.90 -0.86
CA TYR A 15 5.79 10.05 -2.18
C TYR A 15 5.14 11.18 -2.97
N PHE A 16 3.80 11.25 -2.99
CA PHE A 16 3.07 12.26 -3.77
C PHE A 16 2.79 13.54 -2.99
N GLY A 17 2.65 13.45 -1.68
CA GLY A 17 2.16 14.56 -0.85
C GLY A 17 3.22 15.54 -0.38
N GLY A 18 4.45 15.44 -0.85
CA GLY A 18 5.51 16.34 -0.44
C GLY A 18 6.16 15.99 0.90
N THR A 19 5.85 14.83 1.46
CA THR A 19 6.49 14.31 2.67
C THR A 19 7.49 13.21 2.36
N GLY A 20 7.86 13.07 1.08
CA GLY A 20 8.82 12.05 0.64
C GLY A 20 10.22 12.23 1.22
N ASP A 21 10.52 13.41 1.76
CA ASP A 21 11.76 13.67 2.48
C ASP A 21 11.89 12.84 3.76
N ARG A 22 10.78 12.27 4.27
CA ARG A 22 10.81 11.34 5.39
C ARG A 22 11.26 9.94 4.97
N MET A 23 11.21 9.64 3.67
CA MET A 23 11.64 8.34 3.16
C MET A 23 13.15 8.30 3.00
N SER A 24 13.73 7.13 3.25
CA SER A 24 15.14 6.92 2.95
C SER A 24 15.37 6.91 1.43
N PRO A 25 16.63 7.07 0.97
CA PRO A 25 16.94 6.89 -0.45
C PRO A 25 16.48 5.53 -1.00
N GLN A 26 16.55 4.47 -0.19
CA GLN A 26 16.07 3.15 -0.59
C GLN A 26 14.56 3.13 -0.77
N GLY A 27 13.81 3.81 0.12
CA GLY A 27 12.37 3.91 0.00
C GLY A 27 11.95 4.66 -1.25
N VAL A 28 12.59 5.79 -1.54
CA VAL A 28 12.34 6.56 -2.76
C VAL A 28 12.65 5.73 -4.01
N ALA A 29 13.79 5.02 -4.00
CA ALA A 29 14.15 4.15 -5.12
C ALA A 29 13.13 3.03 -5.32
N ALA A 30 12.62 2.45 -4.23
CA ALA A 30 11.57 1.43 -4.30
C ALA A 30 10.29 1.97 -4.91
N MET A 31 9.88 3.20 -4.55
CA MET A 31 8.69 3.83 -5.13
C MET A 31 8.82 4.10 -6.63
N ARG A 32 10.04 4.25 -7.12
CA ARG A 32 10.31 4.46 -8.55
C ARG A 32 10.52 3.17 -9.33
N ALA A 33 10.60 2.04 -8.63
CA ALA A 33 10.71 0.73 -9.26
C ALA A 33 9.32 0.23 -9.68
N SER A 34 9.12 -1.07 -9.72
CA SER A 34 7.83 -1.66 -10.04
C SER A 34 7.02 -1.80 -8.75
N VAL A 35 5.99 -0.97 -8.58
CA VAL A 35 5.21 -0.89 -7.34
C VAL A 35 3.76 -1.26 -7.61
N GLY A 36 3.24 -2.17 -6.79
CA GLY A 36 1.83 -2.52 -6.76
C GLY A 36 1.10 -1.71 -5.70
N ILE A 37 -0.10 -1.27 -6.03
CA ILE A 37 -1.02 -0.61 -5.11
C ILE A 37 -2.21 -1.52 -4.91
N SER A 38 -2.41 -1.96 -3.68
CA SER A 38 -3.51 -2.83 -3.31
C SER A 38 -4.85 -2.11 -3.45
N ALA A 39 -5.89 -2.86 -3.80
CA ALA A 39 -7.27 -2.37 -3.72
C ALA A 39 -7.60 -1.82 -2.33
N LEU A 40 -6.99 -2.38 -1.27
CA LEU A 40 -7.14 -1.85 0.10
C LEU A 40 -6.64 -0.42 0.23
N THR A 41 -5.49 -0.14 -0.33
CA THR A 41 -4.89 1.19 -0.27
C THR A 41 -5.72 2.20 -1.05
N VAL A 42 -6.23 1.82 -2.21
CA VAL A 42 -7.15 2.66 -2.98
C VAL A 42 -8.40 2.96 -2.15
N TRP A 43 -8.98 1.93 -1.53
CA TRP A 43 -10.18 2.11 -0.71
C TRP A 43 -9.91 3.02 0.49
N GLU A 44 -8.80 2.82 1.18
CA GLU A 44 -8.45 3.62 2.37
C GLU A 44 -8.29 5.09 2.01
N LEU A 45 -7.54 5.39 0.96
CA LEU A 45 -7.27 6.78 0.58
C LEU A 45 -8.52 7.48 0.01
N THR A 46 -9.29 6.79 -0.82
CA THR A 46 -10.54 7.37 -1.35
C THR A 46 -11.56 7.60 -0.25
N ARG A 47 -11.63 6.71 0.75
CA ARG A 47 -12.50 6.90 1.90
C ARG A 47 -12.08 8.13 2.70
N LYS A 48 -10.78 8.27 3.00
CA LYS A 48 -10.28 9.43 3.75
C LYS A 48 -10.55 10.75 3.02
N ALA A 49 -10.41 10.76 1.70
CA ALA A 49 -10.76 11.94 0.91
C ALA A 49 -12.27 12.21 0.96
N ALA A 50 -13.09 11.16 0.86
CA ALA A 50 -14.55 11.30 0.87
C ALA A 50 -15.08 11.85 2.19
N ILE A 51 -14.43 11.55 3.32
CA ILE A 51 -14.86 12.03 4.65
C ILE A 51 -14.08 13.25 5.12
N GLY A 52 -13.34 13.90 4.23
CA GLY A 52 -12.65 15.16 4.52
C GLY A 52 -11.35 15.04 5.30
N LYS A 53 -10.82 13.84 5.50
CA LYS A 53 -9.55 13.64 6.21
C LYS A 53 -8.32 13.85 5.32
N LEU A 54 -8.52 13.87 4.01
CA LEU A 54 -7.50 14.18 3.02
C LEU A 54 -8.07 15.18 2.02
N PRO A 55 -7.21 16.00 1.38
CA PRO A 55 -7.63 16.78 0.23
C PRO A 55 -8.15 15.86 -0.88
N PRO A 56 -8.90 16.39 -1.85
CA PRO A 56 -9.31 15.61 -3.02
C PRO A 56 -8.09 14.95 -3.69
N LEU A 57 -8.25 13.68 -4.04
CA LEU A 57 -7.19 12.92 -4.70
C LEU A 57 -7.16 13.23 -6.19
N PRO A 58 -5.98 13.15 -6.83
CA PRO A 58 -5.91 13.31 -8.27
C PRO A 58 -6.69 12.20 -8.98
N GLU A 59 -7.24 12.53 -10.14
CA GLU A 59 -7.99 11.59 -10.96
C GLU A 59 -7.42 11.56 -12.37
N GLY A 60 -7.48 10.38 -12.97
CA GLY A 60 -7.14 10.19 -14.37
C GLY A 60 -8.15 9.23 -14.97
N GLY A 61 -8.83 9.64 -16.05
CA GLY A 61 -9.86 8.79 -16.63
C GLY A 61 -11.06 8.57 -15.70
N GLY A 62 -11.32 9.49 -14.79
CA GLY A 62 -12.49 9.47 -13.92
C GLY A 62 -12.31 8.74 -12.59
N SER A 63 -11.11 8.31 -12.24
CA SER A 63 -10.87 7.66 -10.94
C SER A 63 -9.45 7.84 -10.44
N PHE A 64 -9.26 7.70 -9.14
CA PHE A 64 -7.95 7.69 -8.53
C PHE A 64 -7.14 6.46 -8.97
N ALA A 65 -7.79 5.30 -9.08
CA ALA A 65 -7.11 4.09 -9.56
C ALA A 65 -6.57 4.27 -10.98
N ALA A 66 -7.35 4.89 -11.88
CA ALA A 66 -6.90 5.18 -13.23
C ALA A 66 -5.72 6.15 -13.24
N TYR A 67 -5.73 7.14 -12.33
CA TYR A 67 -4.59 8.04 -12.16
C TYR A 67 -3.32 7.26 -11.77
N LEU A 68 -3.43 6.37 -10.79
CA LEU A 68 -2.29 5.56 -10.35
C LEU A 68 -1.74 4.68 -11.48
N ALA A 69 -2.63 4.05 -12.25
CA ALA A 69 -2.23 3.24 -13.39
C ALA A 69 -1.49 4.09 -14.43
N GLY A 70 -1.97 5.31 -14.67
CA GLY A 70 -1.33 6.25 -15.59
C GLY A 70 0.04 6.71 -15.12
N GLU A 71 0.28 6.70 -13.81
CA GLU A 71 1.57 7.04 -13.22
C GLU A 71 2.53 5.84 -13.15
N GLY A 72 2.13 4.70 -13.69
CA GLY A 72 2.99 3.52 -13.77
C GLY A 72 2.84 2.52 -12.64
N PHE A 73 1.91 2.74 -11.71
CA PHE A 73 1.65 1.77 -10.64
C PHE A 73 0.80 0.62 -11.17
N THR A 74 1.04 -0.58 -10.63
CA THR A 74 0.22 -1.75 -10.92
C THR A 74 -0.88 -1.84 -9.89
N LEU A 75 -2.13 -1.93 -10.34
CA LEU A 75 -3.25 -2.15 -9.43
C LEU A 75 -3.33 -3.63 -9.07
N VAL A 76 -3.40 -3.92 -7.77
CA VAL A 76 -3.35 -5.29 -7.27
C VAL A 76 -4.68 -5.62 -6.59
N PRO A 77 -5.49 -6.51 -7.17
CA PRO A 77 -6.77 -6.87 -6.59
C PRO A 77 -6.58 -7.72 -5.34
N LEU A 78 -7.55 -7.64 -4.43
CA LEU A 78 -7.66 -8.59 -3.33
C LEU A 78 -8.30 -9.87 -3.84
N VAL A 79 -7.91 -10.98 -3.22
CA VAL A 79 -8.58 -12.26 -3.41
C VAL A 79 -9.17 -12.69 -2.07
N TRP A 80 -10.14 -13.63 -2.10
CA TRP A 80 -10.83 -14.05 -0.88
C TRP A 80 -9.87 -14.65 0.16
N GLU A 81 -8.78 -15.28 -0.28
CA GLU A 81 -7.78 -15.87 0.62
C GLU A 81 -7.09 -14.80 1.47
N ASP A 82 -6.92 -13.60 0.93
CA ASP A 82 -6.30 -12.50 1.69
C ASP A 82 -7.15 -12.17 2.93
N GLY A 83 -8.47 -12.13 2.76
CA GLY A 83 -9.38 -11.88 3.88
C GLY A 83 -9.35 -13.00 4.91
N GLU A 84 -9.42 -14.25 4.47
CA GLU A 84 -9.38 -15.39 5.39
C GLU A 84 -8.06 -15.46 6.16
N ARG A 85 -6.93 -15.32 5.46
CA ARG A 85 -5.62 -15.41 6.09
C ARG A 85 -5.33 -14.27 7.04
N ALA A 86 -5.85 -13.08 6.75
CA ALA A 86 -5.68 -11.94 7.65
C ALA A 86 -6.20 -12.24 9.05
N ASN A 87 -7.29 -12.98 9.15
CA ASN A 87 -7.88 -13.34 10.43
C ASN A 87 -7.12 -14.43 11.18
N LEU A 88 -6.26 -15.18 10.48
CA LEU A 88 -5.43 -16.23 11.07
C LEU A 88 -4.05 -15.75 11.48
N LEU A 89 -3.68 -14.53 11.13
CA LEU A 89 -2.38 -13.97 11.51
C LEU A 89 -2.30 -13.74 13.03
N PRO A 90 -1.08 -13.82 13.62
CA PRO A 90 -0.91 -13.46 15.02
C PRO A 90 -1.40 -12.03 15.31
N PRO A 91 -1.89 -11.74 16.52
CA PRO A 91 -2.47 -10.44 16.84
C PRO A 91 -1.41 -9.37 17.12
N LEU A 92 -0.44 -9.19 16.24
CA LEU A 92 0.62 -8.19 16.38
C LEU A 92 0.14 -6.80 15.96
N HIS A 93 -0.79 -6.73 15.03
CA HIS A 93 -1.39 -5.49 14.53
C HIS A 93 -2.89 -5.54 14.73
N LYS A 94 -3.48 -4.42 15.16
CA LYS A 94 -4.93 -4.35 15.42
C LYS A 94 -5.72 -3.86 14.21
N ASP A 95 -5.09 -3.09 13.33
CA ASP A 95 -5.76 -2.52 12.17
C ASP A 95 -6.08 -3.61 11.15
N PRO A 96 -7.37 -3.89 10.88
CA PRO A 96 -7.74 -4.94 9.94
C PRO A 96 -7.26 -4.67 8.52
N MET A 97 -7.15 -3.41 8.11
CA MET A 97 -6.64 -3.08 6.76
C MET A 97 -5.18 -3.46 6.62
N ASP A 98 -4.36 -3.15 7.63
CA ASP A 98 -2.94 -3.51 7.62
C ASP A 98 -2.76 -5.02 7.69
N ARG A 99 -3.60 -5.71 8.46
CA ARG A 99 -3.56 -7.18 8.51
C ARG A 99 -3.86 -7.81 7.15
N MET A 100 -4.82 -7.25 6.42
CA MET A 100 -5.12 -7.73 5.06
C MET A 100 -3.97 -7.42 4.09
N LEU A 101 -3.33 -6.28 4.23
CA LEU A 101 -2.16 -5.94 3.41
C LEU A 101 -0.98 -6.89 3.69
N VAL A 102 -0.77 -7.23 4.97
CA VAL A 102 0.22 -8.25 5.35
C VAL A 102 -0.09 -9.58 4.68
N ALA A 103 -1.34 -10.05 4.76
CA ALA A 103 -1.76 -11.31 4.14
C ALA A 103 -1.51 -11.29 2.63
N GLN A 104 -1.84 -10.19 1.98
CA GLN A 104 -1.62 -10.02 0.54
C GLN A 104 -0.12 -10.04 0.21
N ALA A 105 0.69 -9.32 0.97
CA ALA A 105 2.14 -9.29 0.77
C ALA A 105 2.77 -10.68 0.93
N LEU A 106 2.34 -11.43 1.94
CA LEU A 106 2.82 -12.81 2.16
C LEU A 106 2.41 -13.72 1.01
N ARG A 107 1.18 -13.61 0.53
CA ARG A 107 0.71 -14.43 -0.60
C ARG A 107 1.51 -14.16 -1.87
N LEU A 108 1.81 -12.88 -2.12
CA LEU A 108 2.53 -12.47 -3.34
C LEU A 108 4.04 -12.57 -3.20
N GLY A 109 4.55 -12.77 -1.98
CA GLY A 109 5.98 -12.80 -1.73
C GLY A 109 6.66 -11.44 -1.94
N LEU A 110 5.94 -10.34 -1.71
CA LEU A 110 6.45 -9.00 -1.97
C LEU A 110 6.81 -8.27 -0.68
N PRO A 111 7.90 -7.50 -0.68
CA PRO A 111 8.18 -6.56 0.40
C PRO A 111 7.20 -5.38 0.33
N VAL A 112 6.99 -4.73 1.46
CA VAL A 112 6.09 -3.58 1.57
C VAL A 112 6.90 -2.32 1.85
N ILE A 113 6.59 -1.26 1.12
CA ILE A 113 7.12 0.07 1.42
C ILE A 113 6.23 0.65 2.49
N THR A 114 6.75 0.73 3.70
CA THR A 114 6.02 1.18 4.90
C THR A 114 7.00 1.62 5.98
N GLU A 115 6.61 2.59 6.78
CA GLU A 115 7.38 2.94 7.99
C GLU A 115 6.94 2.12 9.21
N ASP A 116 5.89 1.31 9.09
CA ASP A 116 5.35 0.53 10.20
C ASP A 116 6.18 -0.73 10.42
N ALA A 117 6.99 -0.71 11.49
CA ALA A 117 7.88 -1.83 11.83
C ALA A 117 7.11 -3.11 12.20
N VAL A 118 5.84 -3.02 12.55
CA VAL A 118 5.01 -4.19 12.92
C VAL A 118 4.92 -5.19 11.77
N PHE A 119 4.97 -4.73 10.53
CA PHE A 119 4.94 -5.61 9.36
C PHE A 119 6.05 -6.66 9.41
N ARG A 120 7.23 -6.31 9.92
CA ARG A 120 8.36 -7.25 10.01
C ARG A 120 8.09 -8.41 10.97
N GLY A 121 7.25 -8.18 11.99
CA GLY A 121 6.86 -9.24 12.91
C GLY A 121 6.08 -10.36 12.27
N TYR A 122 5.48 -10.11 11.11
CA TYR A 122 4.76 -11.12 10.32
C TYR A 122 5.64 -11.81 9.28
N GLY A 123 6.92 -11.48 9.21
CA GLY A 123 7.82 -12.02 8.20
C GLY A 123 7.79 -11.28 6.87
N VAL A 124 7.17 -10.11 6.83
CA VAL A 124 7.17 -9.24 5.65
C VAL A 124 8.41 -8.35 5.67
N ARG A 125 9.15 -8.35 4.56
CA ARG A 125 10.27 -7.41 4.43
C ARG A 125 9.72 -6.00 4.19
N THR A 126 10.37 -5.01 4.77
CA THR A 126 9.93 -3.61 4.65
C THR A 126 11.05 -2.72 4.16
N VAL A 127 10.64 -1.65 3.49
CA VAL A 127 11.51 -0.56 3.05
C VAL A 127 10.82 0.75 3.41
N TRP A 128 11.62 1.76 3.79
CA TRP A 128 11.08 3.13 3.98
C TRP A 128 12.08 4.21 3.55
#